data_5cb2a8b261ba34907f777711fe63f5fc
#
_entry.id   5cb2a8b261ba34907f777711fe63f5fc
#
_cell.length_a   1.000
_cell.length_b   1.000
_cell.length_c   1.000
_cell.angle_alpha   90.00
_cell.angle_beta   90.00
_cell.angle_gamma   90.00
#
_symmetry.space_group_name_H-M   'P 1'
#
loop_
_entity.id
_entity.type
_entity.pdbx_description
1 polymer ?
#
loop_
_entity_poly.entity_id
_entity_poly.type
_entity_poly.pdbx_seq_one_letter_code
_entity_poly.pdbx_strand_id
1 'polypeptide(L)'
;VCPVNAIEVKPERKHPVILRDKCVGCGLCVLACSPKAIEFRDSLVPVRELLAKNHKTVALVAASIASEFDDITDYRKLVGMIRMLGFGYVQEVSFGVDLVAHAYKKLFDEAKGKYYITANCPTIVEMIEKYHPDLVPNLAPVVSPAIATAMVARDLYGADASVVYIGPCIDIKDEVLLYNESKFINAALTFTELRRLFDEYNIQEKTVSMSDFDPPYGNWGALYPLPAGILRAAGIKRDLVTSSVITASGKEDVMEAISDFSKHIDTIKHHFNIFFCQGCLLGPGMIRHDERFRRRSLVRQYAEKRV
;
A
#
# COMPACT_ATOMS: atom_id res chain seq x y z
N VAL A 1 -7.67 5.16 20.33
CA VAL A 1 -7.24 4.35 19.18
C VAL A 1 -7.47 5.09 17.88
N CYS A 2 -8.69 5.58 17.62
CA CYS A 2 -9.01 6.27 16.37
C CYS A 2 -8.37 7.68 16.33
N PRO A 3 -7.55 8.02 15.34
CA PRO A 3 -6.88 9.33 15.27
C PRO A 3 -7.84 10.47 14.93
N VAL A 4 -8.99 10.15 14.34
CA VAL A 4 -9.98 11.13 13.83
C VAL A 4 -11.35 11.00 14.51
N ASN A 5 -11.43 10.30 15.63
CA ASN A 5 -12.66 10.10 16.39
C ASN A 5 -13.87 9.57 15.56
N ALA A 6 -13.57 8.70 14.59
CA ALA A 6 -14.60 8.08 13.74
C ALA A 6 -15.29 6.86 14.39
N ILE A 7 -15.07 6.59 15.66
CA ILE A 7 -15.74 5.50 16.40
C ILE A 7 -16.72 6.10 17.39
N GLU A 8 -17.99 5.77 17.23
CA GLU A 8 -19.06 6.19 18.13
C GLU A 8 -19.58 5.01 18.95
N VAL A 9 -19.73 5.21 20.26
CA VAL A 9 -20.37 4.26 21.15
C VAL A 9 -21.67 4.90 21.66
N LYS A 10 -22.80 4.41 21.17
CA LYS A 10 -24.12 4.89 21.61
C LYS A 10 -24.64 4.03 22.77
N PRO A 11 -25.26 4.63 23.81
CA PRO A 11 -25.79 3.87 24.94
C PRO A 11 -26.80 2.79 24.54
N GLU A 12 -27.57 3.05 23.48
CA GLU A 12 -28.59 2.12 22.96
C GLU A 12 -27.99 0.98 22.12
N ARG A 13 -26.73 1.07 21.73
CA ARG A 13 -26.05 0.07 20.89
C ARG A 13 -25.02 -0.70 21.71
N LYS A 14 -25.10 -2.02 21.66
CA LYS A 14 -24.17 -2.91 22.37
C LYS A 14 -22.76 -2.97 21.73
N HIS A 15 -22.55 -2.33 20.59
CA HIS A 15 -21.29 -2.37 19.84
C HIS A 15 -20.94 -0.98 19.27
N PRO A 16 -19.65 -0.66 19.09
CA PRO A 16 -19.22 0.57 18.47
C PRO A 16 -19.61 0.62 16.99
N VAL A 17 -19.83 1.83 16.49
CA VAL A 17 -20.15 2.09 15.08
C VAL A 17 -19.04 2.94 14.48
N ILE A 18 -18.55 2.56 13.31
CA ILE A 18 -17.58 3.33 12.55
C ILE A 18 -18.32 4.30 11.63
N LEU A 19 -18.09 5.59 11.84
CA LEU A 19 -18.64 6.66 11.04
C LEU A 19 -17.80 6.77 9.75
N ARG A 20 -18.34 6.31 8.62
CA ARG A 20 -17.63 6.21 7.35
C ARG A 20 -17.20 7.56 6.78
N ASP A 21 -18.01 8.57 6.95
CA ASP A 21 -17.74 9.96 6.58
C ASP A 21 -16.50 10.54 7.29
N LYS A 22 -16.23 10.08 8.52
CA LYS A 22 -15.08 10.49 9.33
C LYS A 22 -13.88 9.53 9.23
N CYS A 23 -14.11 8.28 8.86
CA CYS A 23 -13.07 7.27 8.84
C CYS A 23 -12.05 7.54 7.72
N VAL A 24 -10.78 7.36 8.01
CA VAL A 24 -9.65 7.47 7.06
C VAL A 24 -9.00 6.12 6.77
N GLY A 25 -9.71 5.02 6.89
CA GLY A 25 -9.29 3.68 6.50
C GLY A 25 -8.05 3.10 7.20
N CYS A 26 -7.46 3.79 8.19
CA CYS A 26 -6.15 3.44 8.76
C CYS A 26 -6.06 2.06 9.45
N GLY A 27 -7.20 1.44 9.84
CA GLY A 27 -7.27 0.11 10.42
C GLY A 27 -6.76 -0.04 11.85
N LEU A 28 -6.41 1.03 12.57
CA LEU A 28 -5.94 0.95 13.96
C LEU A 28 -7.00 0.33 14.90
N CYS A 29 -8.28 0.53 14.61
CA CYS A 29 -9.36 -0.08 15.38
C CYS A 29 -9.44 -1.60 15.18
N VAL A 30 -9.12 -2.09 13.98
CA VAL A 30 -9.03 -3.53 13.69
C VAL A 30 -7.89 -4.14 14.50
N LEU A 31 -6.71 -3.51 14.49
CA LEU A 31 -5.53 -3.97 15.23
C LEU A 31 -5.74 -3.95 16.75
N ALA A 32 -6.47 -2.96 17.27
CA ALA A 32 -6.70 -2.80 18.70
C ALA A 32 -7.86 -3.65 19.25
N CYS A 33 -8.66 -4.25 18.38
CA CYS A 33 -9.84 -5.01 18.80
C CYS A 33 -9.46 -6.41 19.26
N SER A 34 -9.22 -6.60 20.56
CA SER A 34 -8.85 -7.89 21.14
C SER A 34 -9.82 -9.04 20.81
N PRO A 35 -11.17 -8.84 20.85
CA PRO A 35 -12.11 -9.89 20.47
C PRO A 35 -12.25 -10.05 18.95
N LYS A 36 -11.47 -9.30 18.13
CA LYS A 36 -11.55 -9.30 16.65
C LYS A 36 -12.97 -9.07 16.10
N ALA A 37 -13.75 -8.24 16.79
CA ALA A 37 -15.14 -7.92 16.42
C ALA A 37 -15.23 -6.75 15.41
N ILE A 38 -14.12 -6.07 15.14
CA ILE A 38 -14.02 -5.03 14.10
C ILE A 38 -13.27 -5.64 12.92
N GLU A 39 -13.95 -5.68 11.79
CA GLU A 39 -13.42 -6.26 10.56
C GLU A 39 -13.41 -5.20 9.45
N PHE A 40 -12.54 -5.40 8.47
CA PHE A 40 -12.54 -4.66 7.22
C PHE A 40 -13.38 -5.40 6.17
N ARG A 41 -13.72 -4.73 5.07
CA ARG A 41 -14.48 -5.32 3.96
C ARG A 41 -13.77 -6.55 3.41
N ASP A 42 -14.43 -7.68 3.40
CA ASP A 42 -13.96 -8.92 2.78
C ASP A 42 -14.01 -8.82 1.26
N SER A 43 -12.94 -9.23 0.59
CA SER A 43 -12.83 -9.23 -0.88
C SER A 43 -12.72 -10.63 -1.49
N LEU A 44 -12.88 -11.69 -0.70
CA LEU A 44 -12.73 -13.07 -1.19
C LEU A 44 -13.78 -13.41 -2.25
N VAL A 45 -15.04 -13.07 -2.00
CA VAL A 45 -16.13 -13.36 -2.96
C VAL A 45 -15.91 -12.60 -4.28
N PRO A 46 -15.72 -11.28 -4.31
CA PRO A 46 -15.44 -10.57 -5.55
C PRO A 46 -14.24 -11.13 -6.32
N VAL A 47 -13.15 -11.48 -5.62
CA VAL A 47 -11.95 -12.02 -6.28
C VAL A 47 -12.20 -13.40 -6.88
N ARG A 48 -12.89 -14.30 -6.17
CA ARG A 48 -13.28 -15.60 -6.72
C ARG A 48 -14.13 -15.46 -7.99
N GLU A 49 -15.05 -14.52 -8.00
CA GLU A 49 -15.87 -14.24 -9.18
C GLU A 49 -15.04 -13.73 -10.36
N LEU A 50 -14.03 -12.87 -10.11
CA LEU A 50 -13.12 -12.40 -11.15
C LEU A 50 -12.28 -13.56 -11.71
N LEU A 51 -11.73 -14.41 -10.85
CA LEU A 51 -10.93 -15.57 -11.25
C LEU A 51 -11.77 -16.59 -12.06
N ALA A 52 -13.03 -16.78 -11.71
CA ALA A 52 -13.91 -17.70 -12.42
C ALA A 52 -14.38 -17.18 -13.79
N LYS A 53 -14.50 -15.85 -13.95
CA LYS A 53 -15.09 -15.23 -15.16
C LYS A 53 -14.06 -14.85 -16.22
N ASN A 54 -12.82 -14.57 -15.84
CA ASN A 54 -11.83 -13.99 -16.75
C ASN A 54 -10.48 -14.67 -16.64
N HIS A 55 -10.01 -15.22 -17.78
CA HIS A 55 -8.68 -15.82 -17.87
C HIS A 55 -7.53 -14.79 -17.92
N LYS A 56 -7.84 -13.51 -18.17
CA LYS A 56 -6.87 -12.40 -18.13
C LYS A 56 -6.90 -11.72 -16.77
N THR A 57 -6.62 -12.47 -15.70
CA THR A 57 -6.53 -11.92 -14.34
C THR A 57 -5.10 -11.61 -14.00
N VAL A 58 -4.86 -10.41 -13.47
CA VAL A 58 -3.55 -9.91 -13.07
C VAL A 58 -3.52 -9.70 -11.57
N ALA A 59 -2.62 -10.37 -10.87
CA ALA A 59 -2.29 -10.07 -9.48
C ALA A 59 -1.19 -9.00 -9.42
N LEU A 60 -1.44 -7.89 -8.74
CA LEU A 60 -0.44 -6.86 -8.43
C LEU A 60 0.01 -7.03 -6.98
N VAL A 61 1.20 -7.55 -6.78
CA VAL A 61 1.69 -7.97 -5.46
C VAL A 61 2.59 -6.91 -4.86
N ALA A 62 2.26 -6.44 -3.66
CA ALA A 62 3.07 -5.46 -2.94
C ALA A 62 4.39 -6.05 -2.48
N ALA A 63 5.49 -5.29 -2.58
CA ALA A 63 6.83 -5.72 -2.16
C ALA A 63 6.94 -6.07 -0.66
N SER A 64 5.92 -5.75 0.15
CA SER A 64 5.81 -6.14 1.56
C SER A 64 5.70 -7.66 1.78
N ILE A 65 5.51 -8.46 0.71
CA ILE A 65 5.52 -9.93 0.78
C ILE A 65 6.77 -10.46 1.49
N ALA A 66 7.91 -9.84 1.25
CA ALA A 66 9.18 -10.22 1.86
C ALA A 66 9.16 -10.21 3.40
N SER A 67 8.30 -9.39 4.00
CA SER A 67 8.16 -9.29 5.45
C SER A 67 6.97 -10.06 6.00
N GLU A 68 6.03 -10.48 5.16
CA GLU A 68 4.83 -11.20 5.57
C GLU A 68 4.95 -12.72 5.36
N PHE A 69 5.59 -13.13 4.26
CA PHE A 69 5.72 -14.53 3.86
C PHE A 69 7.13 -15.06 4.09
N ASP A 70 7.71 -14.74 5.25
CA ASP A 70 9.03 -15.20 5.67
C ASP A 70 9.06 -16.71 6.05
N ASP A 71 7.91 -17.33 6.13
CA ASP A 71 7.69 -18.76 6.25
C ASP A 71 7.78 -19.51 4.90
N ILE A 72 7.80 -18.79 3.79
CA ILE A 72 7.99 -19.35 2.44
C ILE A 72 9.46 -19.20 2.04
N THR A 73 10.07 -20.30 1.61
CA THR A 73 11.53 -20.37 1.38
C THR A 73 12.03 -19.49 0.25
N ASP A 74 11.20 -19.28 -0.79
CA ASP A 74 11.54 -18.48 -1.97
C ASP A 74 10.29 -17.73 -2.47
N TYR A 75 10.43 -16.43 -2.77
CA TYR A 75 9.31 -15.64 -3.31
C TYR A 75 8.71 -16.24 -4.59
N ARG A 76 9.51 -16.95 -5.40
CA ARG A 76 9.04 -17.63 -6.62
C ARG A 76 8.06 -18.77 -6.32
N LYS A 77 8.17 -19.37 -5.13
CA LYS A 77 7.15 -20.31 -4.64
C LYS A 77 5.85 -19.58 -4.32
N LEU A 78 5.92 -18.42 -3.67
CA LEU A 78 4.74 -17.59 -3.42
C LEU A 78 4.05 -17.17 -4.73
N VAL A 79 4.83 -16.73 -5.73
CA VAL A 79 4.29 -16.42 -7.06
C VAL A 79 3.61 -17.66 -7.68
N GLY A 80 4.22 -18.84 -7.57
CA GLY A 80 3.63 -20.11 -8.00
C GLY A 80 2.31 -20.41 -7.28
N MET A 81 2.24 -20.17 -5.97
CA MET A 81 1.00 -20.34 -5.18
C MET A 81 -0.10 -19.38 -5.66
N ILE A 82 0.24 -18.13 -5.96
CA ILE A 82 -0.71 -17.14 -6.49
C ILE A 82 -1.24 -17.58 -7.87
N ARG A 83 -0.38 -18.11 -8.74
CA ARG A 83 -0.81 -18.66 -10.02
C ARG A 83 -1.75 -19.85 -9.87
N MET A 84 -1.53 -20.71 -8.86
CA MET A 84 -2.42 -21.84 -8.57
C MET A 84 -3.84 -21.41 -8.15
N LEU A 85 -4.04 -20.18 -7.67
CA LEU A 85 -5.37 -19.60 -7.45
C LEU A 85 -6.13 -19.28 -8.75
N GLY A 86 -5.44 -19.30 -9.91
CA GLY A 86 -6.02 -18.99 -11.21
C GLY A 86 -5.64 -17.64 -11.79
N PHE A 87 -4.69 -16.90 -11.18
CA PHE A 87 -4.15 -15.68 -11.78
C PHE A 87 -3.33 -16.02 -13.02
N GLY A 88 -3.69 -15.42 -14.17
CA GLY A 88 -2.96 -15.58 -15.42
C GLY A 88 -1.61 -14.87 -15.41
N TYR A 89 -1.56 -13.70 -14.76
CA TYR A 89 -0.37 -12.86 -14.65
C TYR A 89 -0.15 -12.44 -13.20
N VAL A 90 1.12 -12.34 -12.80
CA VAL A 90 1.51 -11.93 -11.45
C VAL A 90 2.63 -10.90 -11.55
N GLN A 91 2.33 -9.63 -11.32
CA GLN A 91 3.30 -8.54 -11.37
C GLN A 91 3.62 -8.01 -9.97
N GLU A 92 4.84 -7.55 -9.78
CA GLU A 92 5.23 -6.88 -8.55
C GLU A 92 4.97 -5.36 -8.66
N VAL A 93 4.38 -4.77 -7.63
CA VAL A 93 4.11 -3.32 -7.56
C VAL A 93 5.41 -2.49 -7.53
N SER A 94 6.56 -3.09 -7.26
CA SER A 94 7.87 -2.43 -7.23
C SER A 94 8.18 -1.67 -8.53
N PHE A 95 7.74 -2.16 -9.69
CA PHE A 95 7.88 -1.42 -10.95
C PHE A 95 7.07 -0.11 -10.96
N GLY A 96 5.82 -0.16 -10.51
CA GLY A 96 5.01 1.06 -10.37
C GLY A 96 5.59 2.03 -9.34
N VAL A 97 6.25 1.52 -8.30
CA VAL A 97 7.00 2.38 -7.36
C VAL A 97 8.12 3.12 -8.08
N ASP A 98 8.90 2.45 -8.93
CA ASP A 98 9.98 3.11 -9.67
C ASP A 98 9.43 4.21 -10.61
N LEU A 99 8.30 3.97 -11.28
CA LEU A 99 7.63 4.98 -12.10
C LEU A 99 7.21 6.21 -11.27
N VAL A 100 6.51 5.96 -10.16
CA VAL A 100 6.03 6.99 -9.26
C VAL A 100 7.19 7.75 -8.61
N ALA A 101 8.27 7.06 -8.25
CA ALA A 101 9.49 7.67 -7.71
C ALA A 101 10.12 8.67 -8.69
N HIS A 102 10.18 8.34 -9.98
CA HIS A 102 10.65 9.28 -11.01
C HIS A 102 9.73 10.49 -11.15
N ALA A 103 8.40 10.27 -11.08
CA ALA A 103 7.44 11.37 -11.12
C ALA A 103 7.61 12.31 -9.91
N TYR A 104 7.82 11.78 -8.70
CA TYR A 104 8.11 12.60 -7.52
C TYR A 104 9.42 13.37 -7.65
N LYS A 105 10.48 12.71 -8.15
CA LYS A 105 11.76 13.42 -8.36
C LYS A 105 11.57 14.62 -9.28
N LYS A 106 10.93 14.40 -10.43
CA LYS A 106 10.65 15.47 -11.38
C LYS A 106 9.80 16.59 -10.74
N LEU A 107 8.71 16.23 -10.04
CA LEU A 107 7.83 17.18 -9.38
C LEU A 107 8.60 18.02 -8.33
N PHE A 108 9.46 17.40 -7.54
CA PHE A 108 10.22 18.08 -6.49
C PHE A 108 11.33 18.97 -7.05
N ASP A 109 12.01 18.52 -8.10
CA ASP A 109 13.04 19.32 -8.78
C ASP A 109 12.45 20.56 -9.49
N GLU A 110 11.20 20.47 -9.99
CA GLU A 110 10.50 21.54 -10.69
C GLU A 110 9.69 22.46 -9.75
N ALA A 111 9.54 22.09 -8.48
CA ALA A 111 8.68 22.77 -7.51
C ALA A 111 9.34 24.06 -6.97
N LYS A 112 9.18 25.16 -7.71
CA LYS A 112 9.73 26.49 -7.34
C LYS A 112 8.92 27.10 -6.20
N GLY A 113 9.37 26.90 -4.94
CA GLY A 113 8.74 27.51 -3.77
C GLY A 113 7.40 26.90 -3.34
N LYS A 114 6.95 25.85 -4.00
CA LYS A 114 5.81 25.04 -3.59
C LYS A 114 6.30 23.72 -3.00
N TYR A 115 5.74 23.32 -1.87
CA TYR A 115 6.10 22.08 -1.20
C TYR A 115 4.93 21.10 -1.23
N TYR A 116 5.24 19.82 -1.35
CA TYR A 116 4.26 18.75 -1.53
C TYR A 116 4.34 17.71 -0.44
N ILE A 117 3.19 17.12 -0.12
CA ILE A 117 3.04 15.90 0.65
C ILE A 117 2.82 14.75 -0.35
N THR A 118 3.55 13.65 -0.22
CA THR A 118 3.38 12.50 -1.11
C THR A 118 1.99 11.87 -0.97
N ALA A 119 1.36 11.51 -2.08
CA ALA A 119 0.01 10.93 -2.15
C ALA A 119 0.03 9.39 -2.32
N ASN A 120 1.10 8.73 -1.90
CA ASN A 120 1.31 7.29 -2.07
C ASN A 120 0.72 6.41 -0.95
N CYS A 121 0.12 7.02 0.06
CA CYS A 121 -0.59 6.33 1.14
C CYS A 121 -2.06 6.80 1.15
N PRO A 122 -3.06 5.94 0.81
CA PRO A 122 -4.46 6.34 0.74
C PRO A 122 -4.96 6.98 2.04
N THR A 123 -4.61 6.41 3.19
CA THR A 123 -4.95 6.96 4.51
C THR A 123 -4.50 8.41 4.71
N ILE A 124 -3.33 8.79 4.15
CA ILE A 124 -2.83 10.17 4.21
C ILE A 124 -3.66 11.07 3.30
N VAL A 125 -3.99 10.61 2.11
CA VAL A 125 -4.84 11.35 1.16
C VAL A 125 -6.19 11.63 1.79
N GLU A 126 -6.88 10.59 2.28
CA GLU A 126 -8.18 10.75 2.95
C GLU A 126 -8.11 11.64 4.21
N MET A 127 -7.01 11.56 4.96
CA MET A 127 -6.82 12.41 6.14
C MET A 127 -6.72 13.88 5.74
N ILE A 128 -5.96 14.19 4.69
CA ILE A 128 -5.83 15.57 4.19
C ILE A 128 -7.15 16.05 3.60
N GLU A 129 -7.79 15.28 2.75
CA GLU A 129 -9.06 15.66 2.12
C GLU A 129 -10.17 15.93 3.14
N LYS A 130 -10.27 15.09 4.19
CA LYS A 130 -11.35 15.19 5.19
C LYS A 130 -11.07 16.19 6.31
N TYR A 131 -9.81 16.32 6.74
CA TYR A 131 -9.47 17.05 7.96
C TYR A 131 -8.55 18.26 7.76
N HIS A 132 -7.90 18.35 6.60
CA HIS A 132 -6.98 19.44 6.24
C HIS A 132 -7.22 19.88 4.78
N PRO A 133 -8.47 20.27 4.40
CA PRO A 133 -8.80 20.55 3.01
C PRO A 133 -7.99 21.73 2.41
N ASP A 134 -7.46 22.59 3.24
CA ASP A 134 -6.50 23.65 2.89
C ASP A 134 -5.17 23.10 2.34
N LEU A 135 -4.80 21.88 2.69
CA LEU A 135 -3.59 21.20 2.22
C LEU A 135 -3.81 20.35 0.95
N VAL A 136 -5.04 20.18 0.48
CA VAL A 136 -5.30 19.42 -0.77
C VAL A 136 -4.47 19.95 -1.95
N PRO A 137 -4.27 21.27 -2.14
CA PRO A 137 -3.38 21.77 -3.18
C PRO A 137 -1.90 21.37 -3.02
N ASN A 138 -1.50 20.92 -1.82
CA ASN A 138 -0.16 20.45 -1.52
C ASN A 138 -0.02 18.92 -1.63
N LEU A 139 -1.10 18.19 -1.81
CA LEU A 139 -0.97 16.78 -2.20
C LEU A 139 -0.29 16.71 -3.57
N ALA A 140 0.72 15.85 -3.66
CA ALA A 140 1.41 15.64 -4.92
C ALA A 140 0.43 15.04 -5.96
N PRO A 141 0.31 15.60 -7.17
CA PRO A 141 -0.59 15.09 -8.21
C PRO A 141 0.03 13.86 -8.90
N VAL A 142 0.33 12.85 -8.12
CA VAL A 142 0.96 11.60 -8.54
C VAL A 142 0.13 10.45 -7.99
N VAL A 143 -0.27 9.53 -8.85
CA VAL A 143 -1.06 8.35 -8.47
C VAL A 143 -0.29 7.41 -7.55
N SER A 144 -0.99 6.55 -6.82
CA SER A 144 -0.34 5.54 -6.00
C SER A 144 0.43 4.51 -6.87
N PRO A 145 1.48 3.85 -6.31
CA PRO A 145 2.20 2.81 -7.02
C PRO A 145 1.31 1.66 -7.51
N ALA A 146 0.26 1.33 -6.76
CA ALA A 146 -0.70 0.30 -7.14
C ALA A 146 -1.47 0.70 -8.41
N ILE A 147 -1.95 1.93 -8.47
CA ILE A 147 -2.64 2.48 -9.66
C ILE A 147 -1.67 2.57 -10.85
N ALA A 148 -0.44 3.07 -10.65
CA ALA A 148 0.57 3.13 -11.72
C ALA A 148 0.86 1.74 -12.32
N THR A 149 1.01 0.71 -11.46
CA THR A 149 1.22 -0.67 -11.93
C THR A 149 -0.02 -1.19 -12.66
N ALA A 150 -1.22 -0.88 -12.18
CA ALA A 150 -2.47 -1.31 -12.81
C ALA A 150 -2.66 -0.68 -14.20
N MET A 151 -2.28 0.57 -14.39
CA MET A 151 -2.27 1.21 -15.72
C MET A 151 -1.37 0.45 -16.68
N VAL A 152 -0.15 0.16 -16.27
CA VAL A 152 0.81 -0.62 -17.08
C VAL A 152 0.29 -2.03 -17.36
N ALA A 153 -0.30 -2.70 -16.36
CA ALA A 153 -0.88 -4.04 -16.55
C ALA A 153 -2.00 -4.04 -17.61
N ARG A 154 -2.85 -3.01 -17.62
CA ARG A 154 -3.90 -2.88 -18.64
C ARG A 154 -3.37 -2.56 -20.04
N ASP A 155 -2.31 -1.78 -20.12
CA ASP A 155 -1.64 -1.51 -21.40
C ASP A 155 -1.01 -2.78 -21.97
N LEU A 156 -0.46 -3.65 -21.12
CA LEU A 156 0.19 -4.89 -21.54
C LEU A 156 -0.77 -6.04 -21.84
N TYR A 157 -1.79 -6.22 -20.99
CA TYR A 157 -2.66 -7.41 -21.07
C TYR A 157 -4.06 -7.10 -21.63
N GLY A 158 -4.35 -5.83 -21.88
CA GLY A 158 -5.61 -5.34 -22.46
C GLY A 158 -6.49 -4.65 -21.43
N ALA A 159 -7.31 -3.71 -21.92
CA ALA A 159 -8.24 -2.93 -21.08
C ALA A 159 -9.32 -3.81 -20.39
N ASP A 160 -9.55 -5.02 -20.91
CA ASP A 160 -10.47 -6.02 -20.36
C ASP A 160 -9.84 -6.90 -19.26
N ALA A 161 -8.54 -6.74 -18.98
CA ALA A 161 -7.87 -7.46 -17.90
C ALA A 161 -8.49 -7.14 -16.54
N SER A 162 -8.73 -8.17 -15.73
CA SER A 162 -9.17 -8.03 -14.34
C SER A 162 -7.96 -7.92 -13.44
N VAL A 163 -7.78 -6.76 -12.84
CA VAL A 163 -6.62 -6.45 -11.99
C VAL A 163 -6.99 -6.55 -10.52
N VAL A 164 -6.24 -7.33 -9.76
CA VAL A 164 -6.42 -7.51 -8.31
C VAL A 164 -5.13 -7.12 -7.60
N TYR A 165 -5.22 -6.11 -6.72
CA TYR A 165 -4.10 -5.76 -5.84
C TYR A 165 -4.03 -6.74 -4.67
N ILE A 166 -2.81 -7.10 -4.25
CA ILE A 166 -2.54 -7.98 -3.12
C ILE A 166 -1.49 -7.33 -2.22
N GLY A 167 -1.86 -6.95 -0.98
CA GLY A 167 -0.93 -6.23 -0.14
C GLY A 167 -1.35 -6.04 1.33
N PRO A 168 -0.58 -5.25 2.11
CA PRO A 168 -0.76 -5.11 3.56
C PRO A 168 -1.86 -4.12 3.95
N CYS A 169 -2.35 -3.30 3.02
CA CYS A 169 -3.20 -2.15 3.29
C CYS A 169 -4.68 -2.51 3.13
N ILE A 170 -5.52 -2.11 4.10
CA ILE A 170 -6.98 -2.25 3.96
C ILE A 170 -7.62 -1.05 3.28
N ASP A 171 -6.99 0.12 3.38
CA ASP A 171 -7.50 1.36 2.81
C ASP A 171 -7.44 1.39 1.27
N ILE A 172 -6.57 0.60 0.69
CA ILE A 172 -6.53 0.35 -0.76
C ILE A 172 -7.88 -0.14 -1.30
N LYS A 173 -8.70 -0.77 -0.47
CA LYS A 173 -10.04 -1.23 -0.85
C LYS A 173 -11.01 -0.08 -1.07
N ASP A 174 -10.83 1.01 -0.33
CA ASP A 174 -11.60 2.24 -0.51
C ASP A 174 -11.00 3.07 -1.66
N GLU A 175 -9.67 3.14 -1.81
CA GLU A 175 -9.01 3.71 -3.00
C GLU A 175 -9.51 3.07 -4.30
N VAL A 176 -9.60 1.74 -4.34
CA VAL A 176 -10.15 0.99 -5.49
C VAL A 176 -11.58 1.40 -5.82
N LEU A 177 -12.41 1.68 -4.81
CA LEU A 177 -13.79 2.13 -5.03
C LEU A 177 -13.86 3.56 -5.55
N LEU A 178 -13.04 4.46 -5.00
CA LEU A 178 -12.97 5.87 -5.43
C LEU A 178 -12.53 5.99 -6.90
N TYR A 179 -11.55 5.17 -7.29
CA TYR A 179 -11.06 5.11 -8.68
C TYR A 179 -11.81 4.09 -9.55
N ASN A 180 -12.92 3.54 -9.09
CA ASN A 180 -13.70 2.55 -9.84
C ASN A 180 -14.25 3.10 -11.17
N GLU A 181 -14.47 4.40 -11.28
CA GLU A 181 -14.83 5.04 -12.56
C GLU A 181 -13.71 4.90 -13.60
N SER A 182 -12.44 4.91 -13.18
CA SER A 182 -11.28 4.67 -14.05
C SER A 182 -11.01 3.18 -14.30
N LYS A 183 -11.61 2.28 -13.51
CA LYS A 183 -11.53 0.82 -13.61
C LYS A 183 -10.10 0.26 -13.65
N PHE A 184 -9.13 0.90 -13.02
CA PHE A 184 -7.74 0.41 -13.05
C PHE A 184 -7.57 -0.88 -12.23
N ILE A 185 -8.10 -0.92 -11.02
CA ILE A 185 -8.07 -2.10 -10.14
C ILE A 185 -9.51 -2.55 -9.87
N ASN A 186 -9.77 -3.84 -10.03
CA ASN A 186 -11.11 -4.41 -9.88
C ASN A 186 -11.41 -4.87 -8.45
N ALA A 187 -10.38 -5.31 -7.72
CA ALA A 187 -10.50 -5.72 -6.32
C ALA A 187 -9.14 -5.62 -5.61
N ALA A 188 -9.17 -5.63 -4.27
CA ALA A 188 -7.97 -5.67 -3.46
C ALA A 188 -8.08 -6.75 -2.38
N LEU A 189 -7.09 -7.64 -2.33
CA LEU A 189 -6.88 -8.61 -1.27
C LEU A 189 -5.84 -8.10 -0.28
N THR A 190 -6.08 -8.34 0.99
CA THR A 190 -5.03 -8.27 2.01
C THR A 190 -4.19 -9.56 2.01
N PHE A 191 -3.03 -9.53 2.63
CA PHE A 191 -2.23 -10.75 2.79
C PHE A 191 -2.94 -11.79 3.67
N THR A 192 -3.71 -11.36 4.67
CA THR A 192 -4.54 -12.26 5.47
C THR A 192 -5.61 -12.96 4.63
N GLU A 193 -6.24 -12.25 3.70
CA GLU A 193 -7.20 -12.85 2.77
C GLU A 193 -6.51 -13.78 1.76
N LEU A 194 -5.32 -13.43 1.27
CA LEU A 194 -4.54 -14.30 0.38
C LEU A 194 -4.21 -15.64 1.06
N ARG A 195 -3.78 -15.62 2.32
CA ARG A 195 -3.53 -16.85 3.08
C ARG A 195 -4.80 -17.69 3.26
N ARG A 196 -5.93 -17.05 3.55
CA ARG A 196 -7.23 -17.75 3.60
C ARG A 196 -7.55 -18.46 2.27
N LEU A 197 -7.27 -17.83 1.12
CA LEU A 197 -7.43 -18.50 -0.18
C LEU A 197 -6.48 -19.68 -0.34
N PHE A 198 -5.22 -19.57 0.07
CA PHE A 198 -4.30 -20.71 0.03
C PHE A 198 -4.79 -21.88 0.88
N ASP A 199 -5.29 -21.61 2.09
CA ASP A 199 -5.84 -22.63 2.98
C ASP A 199 -7.09 -23.28 2.39
N GLU A 200 -8.04 -22.48 1.89
CA GLU A 200 -9.30 -22.96 1.29
C GLU A 200 -9.08 -23.83 0.06
N TYR A 201 -8.12 -23.50 -0.79
CA TYR A 201 -7.78 -24.28 -1.99
C TYR A 201 -6.68 -25.33 -1.73
N ASN A 202 -6.26 -25.50 -0.48
CA ASN A 202 -5.18 -26.42 -0.07
C ASN A 202 -3.89 -26.23 -0.88
N ILE A 203 -3.53 -24.97 -1.16
CA ILE A 203 -2.31 -24.60 -1.88
C ILE A 203 -1.16 -24.49 -0.88
N GLN A 204 -0.13 -25.31 -1.05
CA GLN A 204 1.03 -25.35 -0.18
C GLN A 204 2.32 -25.18 -0.97
N GLU A 205 3.32 -24.54 -0.38
CA GLU A 205 4.62 -24.29 -0.99
C GLU A 205 5.25 -25.55 -1.63
N LYS A 206 5.16 -26.68 -0.93
CA LYS A 206 5.75 -27.96 -1.38
C LYS A 206 5.12 -28.54 -2.65
N THR A 207 3.89 -28.13 -2.99
CA THR A 207 3.14 -28.66 -4.12
C THR A 207 3.21 -27.79 -5.38
N VAL A 208 3.83 -26.60 -5.29
CA VAL A 208 3.90 -25.66 -6.42
C VAL A 208 5.29 -25.62 -7.03
N SER A 209 5.35 -25.37 -8.31
CA SER A 209 6.60 -25.06 -9.02
C SER A 209 7.03 -23.63 -8.76
N MET A 210 8.33 -23.35 -8.82
CA MET A 210 8.83 -21.97 -8.83
C MET A 210 8.35 -21.25 -10.09
N SER A 211 7.86 -20.02 -9.92
CA SER A 211 7.47 -19.14 -11.02
C SER A 211 7.90 -17.73 -10.67
N ASP A 212 8.48 -16.99 -11.60
CA ASP A 212 8.84 -15.60 -11.34
C ASP A 212 7.66 -14.66 -11.63
N PHE A 213 7.78 -13.40 -11.20
CA PHE A 213 6.86 -12.35 -11.60
C PHE A 213 6.89 -12.15 -13.11
N ASP A 214 5.78 -11.69 -13.68
CA ASP A 214 5.75 -11.25 -15.06
C ASP A 214 6.35 -9.84 -15.22
N PRO A 215 7.04 -9.54 -16.32
CA PRO A 215 7.58 -8.22 -16.56
C PRO A 215 6.46 -7.16 -16.72
N PRO A 216 6.78 -5.86 -16.52
CA PRO A 216 8.11 -5.32 -16.25
C PRO A 216 8.53 -5.49 -14.79
N TYR A 217 9.83 -5.66 -14.58
CA TYR A 217 10.41 -5.83 -13.26
C TYR A 217 10.76 -4.48 -12.62
N GLY A 218 10.48 -4.37 -11.33
CA GLY A 218 10.96 -3.24 -10.54
C GLY A 218 12.41 -3.39 -10.10
N ASN A 219 12.99 -2.28 -9.70
CA ASN A 219 14.35 -2.18 -9.19
C ASN A 219 14.30 -1.78 -7.69
N TRP A 220 14.81 -0.59 -7.35
CA TRP A 220 14.80 -0.07 -5.99
C TRP A 220 13.38 0.16 -5.42
N GLY A 221 12.35 0.16 -6.27
CA GLY A 221 10.95 0.15 -5.85
C GLY A 221 10.59 -0.98 -4.89
N ALA A 222 11.32 -2.09 -4.88
CA ALA A 222 11.17 -3.16 -3.89
C ALA A 222 11.43 -2.69 -2.44
N LEU A 223 12.11 -1.54 -2.23
CA LEU A 223 12.28 -0.91 -0.91
C LEU A 223 11.07 -0.09 -0.44
N TYR A 224 10.02 0.05 -1.25
CA TYR A 224 8.84 0.86 -0.93
C TYR A 224 8.24 0.61 0.46
N PRO A 225 8.19 -0.63 0.99
CA PRO A 225 7.64 -0.87 2.31
C PRO A 225 8.42 -0.21 3.45
N LEU A 226 9.65 0.21 3.20
CA LEU A 226 10.48 0.91 4.19
C LEU A 226 10.15 2.41 4.21
N PRO A 227 10.15 3.07 5.38
CA PRO A 227 10.12 4.52 5.43
C PRO A 227 11.19 5.12 4.52
N ALA A 228 10.81 6.01 3.62
CA ALA A 228 11.67 6.60 2.58
C ALA A 228 12.25 5.62 1.54
N GLY A 229 11.72 4.39 1.41
CA GLY A 229 12.13 3.47 0.33
C GLY A 229 11.90 4.06 -1.06
N ILE A 230 10.81 4.78 -1.25
CA ILE A 230 10.50 5.50 -2.50
C ILE A 230 11.52 6.59 -2.83
N LEU A 231 12.09 7.27 -1.83
CA LEU A 231 13.13 8.28 -2.05
C LEU A 231 14.42 7.64 -2.56
N ARG A 232 14.72 6.42 -2.11
CA ARG A 232 15.84 5.64 -2.67
C ARG A 232 15.59 5.27 -4.13
N ALA A 233 14.40 4.83 -4.48
CA ALA A 233 14.01 4.53 -5.85
C ALA A 233 14.08 5.78 -6.74
N ALA A 234 13.73 6.95 -6.21
CA ALA A 234 13.83 8.24 -6.88
C ALA A 234 15.26 8.80 -6.99
N GLY A 235 16.25 8.19 -6.34
CA GLY A 235 17.60 8.74 -6.24
C GLY A 235 17.69 10.06 -5.47
N ILE A 236 16.71 10.35 -4.60
CA ILE A 236 16.68 11.53 -3.76
C ILE A 236 17.59 11.30 -2.56
N LYS A 237 18.55 12.21 -2.37
CA LYS A 237 19.49 12.17 -1.23
C LYS A 237 18.75 12.34 0.10
N ARG A 238 19.25 11.70 1.14
CA ARG A 238 18.68 11.68 2.49
C ARG A 238 19.70 12.09 3.55
N ASP A 239 20.62 12.96 3.22
CA ASP A 239 21.51 13.53 4.22
C ASP A 239 20.79 14.66 4.99
N LEU A 240 21.34 14.98 6.17
CA LEU A 240 20.73 15.94 7.09
C LEU A 240 20.78 17.40 6.61
N VAL A 241 21.60 17.68 5.61
CA VAL A 241 21.87 19.07 5.17
C VAL A 241 21.24 19.37 3.82
N THR A 242 21.31 18.42 2.89
CA THR A 242 20.92 18.67 1.48
C THR A 242 19.60 17.96 1.08
N SER A 243 18.97 17.22 1.99
CA SER A 243 17.69 16.59 1.71
C SER A 243 16.60 17.65 1.51
N SER A 244 15.86 17.53 0.39
CA SER A 244 14.68 18.36 0.14
C SER A 244 13.39 17.75 0.69
N VAL A 245 13.47 16.56 1.34
CA VAL A 245 12.30 15.78 1.76
C VAL A 245 12.45 15.33 3.20
N ILE A 246 11.47 15.65 4.02
CA ILE A 246 11.30 15.12 5.37
C ILE A 246 10.46 13.83 5.29
N THR A 247 10.83 12.82 6.08
CA THR A 247 10.09 11.55 6.15
C THR A 247 9.54 11.34 7.54
N ALA A 248 8.23 11.10 7.65
CA ALA A 248 7.56 10.69 8.88
C ALA A 248 6.78 9.38 8.67
N SER A 249 6.69 8.57 9.71
CA SER A 249 6.08 7.24 9.60
C SER A 249 5.57 6.74 10.95
N GLY A 250 4.31 6.37 10.99
CA GLY A 250 3.57 6.03 12.20
C GLY A 250 2.59 7.13 12.57
N LYS A 251 1.55 6.76 13.32
CA LYS A 251 0.42 7.65 13.63
C LYS A 251 0.86 8.98 14.25
N GLU A 252 1.68 8.93 15.29
CA GLU A 252 2.09 10.10 16.07
C GLU A 252 2.91 11.06 15.19
N ASP A 253 3.98 10.55 14.56
CA ASP A 253 4.86 11.33 13.70
C ASP A 253 4.11 11.95 12.50
N VAL A 254 3.14 11.21 11.94
CA VAL A 254 2.34 11.69 10.80
C VAL A 254 1.40 12.81 11.20
N MET A 255 0.72 12.69 12.35
CA MET A 255 -0.17 13.73 12.85
C MET A 255 0.60 15.04 13.13
N GLU A 256 1.79 14.94 13.73
CA GLU A 256 2.68 16.07 13.96
C GLU A 256 3.18 16.65 12.63
N ALA A 257 3.64 15.80 11.70
CA ALA A 257 4.14 16.24 10.40
C ALA A 257 3.09 17.02 9.59
N ILE A 258 1.83 16.57 9.57
CA ILE A 258 0.73 17.28 8.89
C ILE A 258 0.46 18.62 9.57
N SER A 259 0.43 18.66 10.92
CA SER A 259 0.23 19.88 11.68
C SER A 259 1.35 20.90 11.42
N ASP A 260 2.60 20.45 11.43
CA ASP A 260 3.76 21.31 11.20
C ASP A 260 3.84 21.79 9.76
N PHE A 261 3.53 20.93 8.79
CA PHE A 261 3.42 21.33 7.38
C PHE A 261 2.39 22.46 7.21
N SER A 262 1.21 22.33 7.82
CA SER A 262 0.15 23.35 7.73
C SER A 262 0.55 24.68 8.36
N LYS A 263 1.24 24.65 9.51
CA LYS A 263 1.51 25.86 10.30
C LYS A 263 2.86 26.53 10.00
N HIS A 264 3.84 25.75 9.57
CA HIS A 264 5.25 26.18 9.56
C HIS A 264 5.96 25.94 8.23
N ILE A 265 5.21 25.72 7.12
CA ILE A 265 5.83 25.40 5.83
C ILE A 265 6.78 26.49 5.33
N ASP A 266 6.53 27.75 5.67
CA ASP A 266 7.41 28.89 5.33
C ASP A 266 8.79 28.81 5.98
N THR A 267 8.90 28.11 7.11
CA THR A 267 10.15 27.86 7.82
C THR A 267 10.76 26.53 7.41
N ILE A 268 9.93 25.47 7.34
CA ILE A 268 10.36 24.10 7.05
C ILE A 268 10.90 23.97 5.63
N LYS A 269 10.20 24.51 4.64
CA LYS A 269 10.62 24.55 3.20
C LYS A 269 11.08 23.21 2.64
N HIS A 270 10.39 22.12 3.00
CA HIS A 270 10.66 20.76 2.53
C HIS A 270 9.39 20.08 2.03
N HIS A 271 9.54 19.15 1.11
CA HIS A 271 8.51 18.18 0.80
C HIS A 271 8.37 17.15 1.92
N PHE A 272 7.22 16.53 2.04
CA PHE A 272 6.97 15.50 3.05
C PHE A 272 6.66 14.17 2.40
N ASN A 273 7.40 13.14 2.78
CA ASN A 273 7.12 11.75 2.44
C ASN A 273 6.64 11.03 3.69
N ILE A 274 5.34 10.78 3.78
CA ILE A 274 4.70 10.30 4.99
C ILE A 274 3.89 9.02 4.77
N PHE A 275 3.98 8.10 5.75
CA PHE A 275 3.30 6.82 5.75
C PHE A 275 2.63 6.55 7.10
N PHE A 276 1.36 6.19 7.10
CA PHE A 276 0.63 5.99 8.33
C PHE A 276 1.06 4.74 9.12
N CYS A 277 1.46 3.66 8.45
CA CYS A 277 1.69 2.32 9.03
C CYS A 277 3.17 1.94 9.17
N GLN A 278 4.05 2.82 9.63
CA GLN A 278 5.50 2.54 9.76
C GLN A 278 6.16 2.12 8.42
N GLY A 279 5.87 2.84 7.35
CA GLY A 279 5.96 2.36 5.97
C GLY A 279 4.76 1.46 5.68
N CYS A 280 4.96 0.41 4.89
CA CYS A 280 3.94 -0.62 4.66
C CYS A 280 4.34 -1.96 5.31
N LEU A 281 5.01 -1.90 6.49
CA LEU A 281 5.54 -3.09 7.19
C LEU A 281 4.57 -3.68 8.21
N LEU A 282 3.65 -2.85 8.73
CA LEU A 282 2.73 -3.20 9.81
C LEU A 282 1.29 -2.84 9.44
N GLY A 283 0.95 -2.96 8.17
CA GLY A 283 -0.41 -2.70 7.69
C GLY A 283 -1.44 -3.66 8.28
N PRO A 284 -2.69 -3.22 8.49
CA PRO A 284 -3.72 -4.04 9.15
C PRO A 284 -4.14 -5.29 8.35
N GLY A 285 -3.77 -5.38 7.09
CA GLY A 285 -3.96 -6.58 6.26
C GLY A 285 -2.87 -7.64 6.38
N MET A 286 -1.94 -7.49 7.32
CA MET A 286 -0.91 -8.50 7.64
C MET A 286 -1.36 -9.37 8.82
N ILE A 287 -0.76 -10.56 8.96
CA ILE A 287 -1.06 -11.46 10.08
C ILE A 287 -0.34 -11.01 11.35
N ARG A 288 0.92 -10.58 11.21
CA ARG A 288 1.77 -10.18 12.34
C ARG A 288 2.01 -8.69 12.31
N HIS A 289 1.98 -8.04 13.47
CA HIS A 289 2.16 -6.60 13.64
C HIS A 289 3.32 -6.24 14.58
N ASP A 290 4.24 -7.18 14.78
CA ASP A 290 5.44 -7.08 15.61
C ASP A 290 6.73 -7.18 14.78
N GLU A 291 7.87 -7.27 15.44
CA GLU A 291 9.19 -7.49 14.84
C GLU A 291 9.57 -6.46 13.74
N ARG A 292 9.18 -5.21 13.89
CA ARG A 292 9.39 -4.14 12.90
C ARG A 292 10.80 -4.12 12.30
N PHE A 293 11.82 -4.26 13.12
CA PHE A 293 13.22 -4.19 12.65
C PHE A 293 13.62 -5.45 11.85
N ARG A 294 13.16 -6.62 12.26
CA ARG A 294 13.34 -7.86 11.51
C ARG A 294 12.67 -7.74 10.14
N ARG A 295 11.43 -7.27 10.08
CA ARG A 295 10.69 -7.04 8.84
C ARG A 295 11.41 -6.07 7.90
N ARG A 296 11.98 -5.00 8.44
CA ARG A 296 12.83 -4.07 7.65
C ARG A 296 14.03 -4.77 7.03
N SER A 297 14.69 -5.65 7.77
CA SER A 297 15.84 -6.42 7.27
C SER A 297 15.42 -7.40 6.17
N LEU A 298 14.29 -8.07 6.31
CA LEU A 298 13.75 -8.99 5.30
C LEU A 298 13.46 -8.27 3.98
N VAL A 299 12.78 -7.12 4.03
CA VAL A 299 12.52 -6.29 2.84
C VAL A 299 13.83 -5.85 2.18
N ARG A 300 14.82 -5.42 2.97
CA ARG A 300 16.12 -5.03 2.44
C ARG A 300 16.81 -6.19 1.72
N GLN A 301 16.90 -7.36 2.36
CA GLN A 301 17.49 -8.56 1.78
C GLN A 301 16.76 -9.00 0.50
N TYR A 302 15.44 -8.87 0.47
CA TYR A 302 14.65 -9.14 -0.72
C TYR A 302 15.00 -8.18 -1.86
N ALA A 303 15.03 -6.88 -1.59
CA ALA A 303 15.38 -5.88 -2.59
C ALA A 303 16.80 -6.08 -3.13
N GLU A 304 17.79 -6.42 -2.27
CA GLU A 304 19.17 -6.70 -2.67
C GLU A 304 19.29 -7.91 -3.63
N LYS A 305 18.36 -8.86 -3.57
CA LYS A 305 18.29 -10.00 -4.50
C LYS A 305 17.60 -9.67 -5.83
N ARG A 306 16.85 -8.55 -5.88
CA ARG A 306 16.06 -8.14 -7.05
C ARG A 306 16.77 -7.09 -7.92
N VAL A 307 17.78 -6.41 -7.38
CA VAL A 307 18.64 -5.42 -8.03
C VAL A 307 19.99 -6.06 -8.38
#